data_e6aa79ed3b038beda3f5ad96a6212b5e
#
_entry.id   e6aa79ed3b038beda3f5ad96a6212b5e
#
_cell.length_a   1.000
_cell.length_b   1.000
_cell.length_c   1.000
_cell.angle_alpha   90.00
_cell.angle_beta   90.00
_cell.angle_gamma   90.00
#
_symmetry.space_group_name_H-M   'P 1'
#
loop_
_entity.id
_entity.type
_entity.pdbx_description
1 polymer ?
#
loop_
_entity_poly.entity_id
_entity_poly.type
_entity_poly.pdbx_seq_one_letter_code
_entity_poly.pdbx_strand_id
1 'polypeptide(L)'
;YPLELFLQKPPFIEGGMQAEDLKRSVAIPSESILFIIDQKADVISKDELDALIAVFVKVFDEHCGYYGKHPYIAQFERELDADGEFESFKTAFKKMAGRDWEKGRRSAKRMAKDIDNAYSEVTGTKVSDILDKYREDYRLSIEDFADQVNAYIESKEPNFRLNFFVDEVGQYIADNVKLMTNLQTVAESLATKCKGRSWVVVTAQEDMSAVLGDGTQQSNDFSKIQARFKNRMKLNSQDVAEVIQMRLLAKRQEYINDLSDLYHQQENNFKTLFDFADGSASYPNFKDHEHFIQSY
;
A
#
# COMPACT_ATOMS: atom_id res chain seq x y z
N TYR A 1 9.91 13.07 1.63
CA TYR A 1 9.59 13.65 0.31
C TYR A 1 8.17 14.23 0.17
N PRO A 2 7.07 13.57 0.55
CA PRO A 2 5.73 14.17 0.47
C PRO A 2 5.45 15.24 1.54
N LEU A 3 6.11 15.18 2.66
CA LEU A 3 5.85 16.06 3.81
C LEU A 3 6.48 17.43 3.69
N GLU A 4 7.68 17.52 3.14
CA GLU A 4 8.31 18.83 2.88
C GLU A 4 7.44 19.67 1.94
N LEU A 5 6.77 19.01 0.97
CA LEU A 5 5.81 19.68 0.10
C LEU A 5 4.56 20.17 0.85
N PHE A 6 4.07 19.40 1.83
CA PHE A 6 2.94 19.78 2.68
C PHE A 6 3.28 20.92 3.64
N LEU A 7 4.50 20.92 4.16
CA LEU A 7 4.99 21.95 5.08
C LEU A 7 5.36 23.27 4.39
N GLN A 8 5.52 23.27 3.07
CA GLN A 8 5.87 24.48 2.27
C GLN A 8 4.64 25.29 1.83
N LYS A 9 3.40 24.81 2.05
CA LYS A 9 2.19 25.57 1.70
C LYS A 9 1.61 26.33 2.90
N PRO A 10 1.75 27.69 2.96
CA PRO A 10 1.33 28.51 4.08
C PRO A 10 -0.17 28.44 4.45
N PRO A 11 -1.14 28.38 3.52
CA PRO A 11 -2.54 28.58 3.91
C PRO A 11 -3.20 27.43 4.66
N PHE A 12 -2.60 26.23 4.67
CA PHE A 12 -3.20 25.06 5.34
C PHE A 12 -2.66 24.81 6.77
N ILE A 13 -1.64 25.55 7.22
CA ILE A 13 -0.92 25.24 8.47
C ILE A 13 -0.87 26.42 9.45
N GLU A 14 -1.69 27.45 9.29
CA GLU A 14 -1.78 28.58 10.24
C GLU A 14 -2.50 28.27 11.56
N GLY A 15 -2.80 27.02 11.87
CA GLY A 15 -3.24 26.58 13.18
C GLY A 15 -2.14 25.79 13.88
N GLY A 16 -1.42 26.38 14.81
CA GLY A 16 -0.22 25.84 15.46
C GLY A 16 -0.31 24.37 15.92
N MET A 17 -1.49 23.86 16.26
CA MET A 17 -1.70 22.47 16.69
C MET A 17 -1.61 21.46 15.55
N GLN A 18 -2.13 21.75 14.36
CA GLN A 18 -2.12 20.84 13.21
C GLN A 18 -0.72 20.64 12.62
N ALA A 19 0.10 21.69 12.59
CA ALA A 19 1.48 21.62 12.13
C ALA A 19 2.35 20.76 13.06
N GLU A 20 2.10 20.85 14.36
CA GLU A 20 2.83 20.09 15.36
C GLU A 20 2.44 18.60 15.35
N ASP A 21 1.16 18.29 15.20
CA ASP A 21 0.67 16.93 15.06
C ASP A 21 1.19 16.27 13.77
N LEU A 22 1.29 17.02 12.68
CA LEU A 22 1.87 16.55 11.43
C LEU A 22 3.38 16.26 11.60
N LYS A 23 4.14 17.16 12.22
CA LYS A 23 5.55 16.93 12.54
C LYS A 23 5.74 15.72 13.43
N ARG A 24 4.89 15.54 14.45
CA ARG A 24 4.91 14.35 15.31
C ARG A 24 4.63 13.07 14.55
N SER A 25 3.61 13.06 13.68
CA SER A 25 3.24 11.84 12.93
C SER A 25 4.33 11.40 11.98
N VAL A 26 5.09 12.33 11.41
CA VAL A 26 6.21 12.04 10.50
C VAL A 26 7.50 11.67 11.22
N ALA A 27 7.67 12.15 12.44
CA ALA A 27 8.81 11.76 13.27
C ALA A 27 8.69 10.32 13.78
N ILE A 28 7.52 9.69 13.67
CA ILE A 28 7.32 8.30 14.08
C ILE A 28 7.90 7.37 13.00
N PRO A 29 8.84 6.46 13.37
CA PRO A 29 9.37 5.50 12.44
C PRO A 29 8.24 4.64 11.87
N SER A 30 8.17 4.56 10.54
CA SER A 30 7.11 3.84 9.87
C SER A 30 7.55 3.28 8.52
N GLU A 31 6.96 2.16 8.16
CA GLU A 31 7.03 1.60 6.81
C GLU A 31 5.62 1.51 6.21
N SER A 32 5.56 1.49 4.89
CA SER A 32 4.28 1.45 4.17
C SER A 32 4.35 0.42 3.04
N ILE A 33 3.34 -0.44 3.01
CA ILE A 33 3.13 -1.43 1.95
C ILE A 33 2.01 -0.89 1.06
N LEU A 34 2.36 -0.48 -0.17
CA LEU A 34 1.40 0.03 -1.16
C LEU A 34 1.17 -1.03 -2.23
N PHE A 35 -0.07 -1.38 -2.49
CA PHE A 35 -0.42 -2.34 -3.54
C PHE A 35 -1.82 -2.09 -4.12
N ILE A 36 -1.97 -2.43 -5.40
CA ILE A 36 -3.26 -2.52 -6.08
C ILE A 36 -3.76 -3.94 -5.88
N ILE A 37 -4.93 -4.08 -5.24
CA ILE A 37 -5.40 -5.39 -4.77
C ILE A 37 -5.70 -6.35 -5.93
N ASP A 38 -6.28 -5.86 -7.01
CA ASP A 38 -6.63 -6.67 -8.18
C ASP A 38 -5.38 -7.25 -8.88
N GLN A 39 -4.34 -6.45 -9.04
CA GLN A 39 -3.07 -6.89 -9.65
C GLN A 39 -2.32 -7.93 -8.81
N LYS A 40 -2.43 -7.87 -7.51
CA LYS A 40 -1.80 -8.84 -6.61
C LYS A 40 -2.61 -10.12 -6.45
N ALA A 41 -3.91 -10.05 -6.74
CA ALA A 41 -4.85 -11.17 -6.69
C ALA A 41 -4.84 -12.06 -7.94
N ASP A 42 -4.12 -11.69 -9.01
CA ASP A 42 -4.09 -12.41 -10.31
C ASP A 42 -3.80 -13.92 -10.23
N VAL A 43 -3.24 -14.38 -9.13
CA VAL A 43 -2.90 -15.80 -8.88
C VAL A 43 -3.93 -16.47 -7.96
N ILE A 44 -4.86 -15.71 -7.39
CA ILE A 44 -5.82 -16.19 -6.40
C ILE A 44 -7.22 -15.97 -6.96
N SER A 45 -8.02 -17.05 -7.03
CA SER A 45 -9.41 -16.93 -7.47
C SER A 45 -10.21 -16.05 -6.51
N LYS A 46 -10.97 -15.11 -7.06
CA LYS A 46 -11.87 -14.23 -6.28
C LYS A 46 -12.97 -15.02 -5.54
N ASP A 47 -13.21 -16.26 -5.96
CA ASP A 47 -14.22 -17.14 -5.36
C ASP A 47 -13.68 -17.91 -4.14
N GLU A 48 -12.38 -17.88 -3.87
CA GLU A 48 -11.81 -18.49 -2.68
C GLU A 48 -12.15 -17.67 -1.43
N LEU A 49 -12.58 -18.38 -0.37
CA LEU A 49 -13.02 -17.77 0.90
C LEU A 49 -11.97 -16.81 1.51
N ASP A 50 -10.71 -17.07 1.24
CA ASP A 50 -9.58 -16.39 1.85
C ASP A 50 -8.77 -15.53 0.86
N ALA A 51 -9.33 -15.24 -0.33
CA ALA A 51 -8.61 -14.54 -1.39
C ALA A 51 -8.03 -13.19 -0.95
N LEU A 52 -8.78 -12.41 -0.19
CA LEU A 52 -8.33 -11.11 0.29
C LEU A 52 -7.17 -11.22 1.28
N ILE A 53 -7.30 -12.10 2.29
CA ILE A 53 -6.22 -12.29 3.26
C ILE A 53 -4.97 -12.87 2.62
N ALA A 54 -5.12 -13.74 1.62
CA ALA A 54 -3.98 -14.28 0.88
C ALA A 54 -3.17 -13.18 0.15
N VAL A 55 -3.84 -12.13 -0.34
CA VAL A 55 -3.15 -10.96 -0.92
C VAL A 55 -2.37 -10.20 0.15
N PHE A 56 -2.97 -9.93 1.31
CA PHE A 56 -2.29 -9.25 2.41
C PHE A 56 -1.06 -10.02 2.89
N VAL A 57 -1.19 -11.34 3.09
CA VAL A 57 -0.07 -12.20 3.48
C VAL A 57 1.04 -12.15 2.44
N LYS A 58 0.68 -12.31 1.14
CA LYS A 58 1.64 -12.27 0.05
C LYS A 58 2.45 -10.98 0.01
N VAL A 59 1.80 -9.82 0.10
CA VAL A 59 2.50 -8.53 0.02
C VAL A 59 3.32 -8.26 1.28
N PHE A 60 2.88 -8.72 2.42
CA PHE A 60 3.63 -8.65 3.66
C PHE A 60 4.87 -9.55 3.63
N ASP A 61 4.74 -10.79 3.16
CA ASP A 61 5.88 -11.68 2.96
C ASP A 61 6.92 -11.09 1.99
N GLU A 62 6.44 -10.55 0.85
CA GLU A 62 7.31 -9.88 -0.11
C GLU A 62 8.03 -8.66 0.51
N HIS A 63 7.35 -7.90 1.37
CA HIS A 63 7.92 -6.76 2.10
C HIS A 63 9.01 -7.20 3.09
N CYS A 64 8.79 -8.30 3.78
CA CYS A 64 9.77 -8.90 4.68
C CYS A 64 10.95 -9.58 3.95
N GLY A 65 10.89 -9.68 2.61
CA GLY A 65 11.92 -10.33 1.79
C GLY A 65 11.69 -11.83 1.56
N TYR A 66 10.59 -12.38 2.06
CA TYR A 66 10.21 -13.77 1.90
C TYR A 66 9.49 -14.04 0.57
N TYR A 67 9.30 -15.32 0.23
CA TYR A 67 8.73 -15.71 -1.05
C TYR A 67 7.20 -15.72 -1.06
N GLY A 68 6.58 -14.55 -1.06
CA GLY A 68 5.13 -14.37 -1.01
C GLY A 68 4.31 -15.10 -2.10
N LYS A 69 4.95 -15.55 -3.19
CA LYS A 69 4.26 -16.33 -4.22
C LYS A 69 3.78 -17.71 -3.71
N HIS A 70 4.50 -18.30 -2.76
CA HIS A 70 4.17 -19.58 -2.15
C HIS A 70 4.23 -19.42 -0.62
N PRO A 71 3.09 -19.20 0.03
CA PRO A 71 3.05 -18.83 1.46
C PRO A 71 3.71 -19.88 2.38
N TYR A 72 3.64 -21.18 2.05
CA TYR A 72 4.32 -22.22 2.81
C TYR A 72 5.85 -22.12 2.73
N ILE A 73 6.40 -21.61 1.61
CA ILE A 73 7.84 -21.32 1.50
C ILE A 73 8.18 -20.08 2.31
N ALA A 74 7.35 -19.03 2.26
CA ALA A 74 7.55 -17.85 3.07
C ALA A 74 7.50 -18.16 4.58
N GLN A 75 6.62 -19.08 5.00
CA GLN A 75 6.58 -19.56 6.38
C GLN A 75 7.89 -20.28 6.75
N PHE A 76 8.37 -21.18 5.91
CA PHE A 76 9.66 -21.85 6.09
C PHE A 76 10.82 -20.85 6.23
N GLU A 77 10.87 -19.83 5.36
CA GLU A 77 11.90 -18.77 5.40
C GLU A 77 11.81 -17.97 6.70
N ARG A 78 10.59 -17.61 7.14
CA ARG A 78 10.35 -16.85 8.36
C ARG A 78 10.76 -17.61 9.62
N GLU A 79 10.48 -18.90 9.69
CA GLU A 79 10.87 -19.71 10.83
C GLU A 79 12.39 -19.83 10.93
N LEU A 80 13.08 -20.07 9.82
CA LEU A 80 14.55 -20.06 9.79
C LEU A 80 15.14 -18.69 10.17
N ASP A 81 14.48 -17.60 9.77
CA ASP A 81 14.91 -16.25 10.11
C ASP A 81 14.71 -15.95 11.60
N ALA A 82 13.60 -16.39 12.17
CA ALA A 82 13.32 -16.28 13.60
C ALA A 82 14.35 -17.04 14.47
N ASP A 83 14.83 -18.18 13.97
CA ASP A 83 15.88 -18.98 14.62
C ASP A 83 17.29 -18.43 14.33
N GLY A 84 17.42 -17.40 13.48
CA GLY A 84 18.72 -16.83 13.08
C GLY A 84 19.51 -17.70 12.10
N GLU A 85 18.88 -18.69 11.51
CA GLU A 85 19.51 -19.70 10.65
C GLU A 85 19.34 -19.44 9.16
N PHE A 86 18.53 -18.46 8.76
CA PHE A 86 18.18 -18.25 7.35
C PHE A 86 19.36 -17.91 6.45
N GLU A 87 20.30 -17.06 6.90
CA GLU A 87 21.50 -16.75 6.10
C GLU A 87 22.45 -17.94 5.99
N SER A 88 22.57 -18.73 7.07
CA SER A 88 23.33 -19.99 7.06
C SER A 88 22.72 -20.99 6.10
N PHE A 89 21.39 -21.11 6.10
CA PHE A 89 20.64 -21.94 5.15
C PHE A 89 20.88 -21.51 3.70
N LYS A 90 20.80 -20.23 3.39
CA LYS A 90 21.08 -19.71 2.03
C LYS A 90 22.50 -20.10 1.57
N THR A 91 23.45 -19.98 2.47
CA THR A 91 24.86 -20.33 2.20
C THR A 91 25.03 -21.84 1.94
N ALA A 92 24.44 -22.68 2.79
CA ALA A 92 24.45 -24.12 2.64
C ALA A 92 23.75 -24.56 1.34
N PHE A 93 22.57 -23.99 1.04
CA PHE A 93 21.83 -24.26 -0.18
C PHE A 93 22.64 -23.87 -1.43
N LYS A 94 23.27 -22.71 -1.43
CA LYS A 94 24.12 -22.27 -2.55
C LYS A 94 25.28 -23.23 -2.80
N LYS A 95 25.91 -23.75 -1.73
CA LYS A 95 26.98 -24.74 -1.81
C LYS A 95 26.50 -26.05 -2.42
N MET A 96 25.28 -26.50 -2.10
CA MET A 96 24.73 -27.79 -2.57
C MET A 96 24.09 -27.66 -3.95
N ALA A 97 23.26 -26.64 -4.18
CA ALA A 97 22.49 -26.48 -5.41
C ALA A 97 23.24 -25.72 -6.52
N GLY A 98 24.39 -25.10 -6.22
CA GLY A 98 25.17 -24.29 -7.15
C GLY A 98 24.47 -22.99 -7.59
N ARG A 99 23.48 -22.54 -6.84
CA ARG A 99 22.68 -21.32 -7.14
C ARG A 99 22.15 -20.66 -5.86
N ASP A 100 21.87 -19.37 -5.96
CA ASP A 100 21.29 -18.63 -4.84
C ASP A 100 19.87 -19.11 -4.53
N TRP A 101 19.48 -19.01 -3.26
CA TRP A 101 18.16 -19.42 -2.77
C TRP A 101 17.01 -18.72 -3.50
N GLU A 102 17.13 -17.43 -3.77
CA GLU A 102 16.10 -16.61 -4.46
C GLU A 102 15.79 -17.15 -5.88
N LYS A 103 16.77 -17.80 -6.52
CA LYS A 103 16.57 -18.50 -7.79
C LYS A 103 16.09 -19.94 -7.57
N GLY A 104 16.61 -20.62 -6.57
CA GLY A 104 16.28 -22.01 -6.23
C GLY A 104 14.83 -22.18 -5.78
N ARG A 105 14.34 -21.30 -4.90
CA ARG A 105 12.97 -21.35 -4.37
C ARG A 105 11.87 -21.30 -5.45
N ARG A 106 12.15 -20.69 -6.61
CA ARG A 106 11.23 -20.69 -7.78
C ARG A 106 11.04 -22.09 -8.39
N SER A 107 11.94 -22.99 -8.10
CA SER A 107 11.94 -24.38 -8.59
C SER A 107 12.05 -25.36 -7.42
N ALA A 108 11.49 -25.04 -6.28
CA ALA A 108 11.65 -25.76 -5.01
C ALA A 108 11.41 -27.28 -5.15
N LYS A 109 10.37 -27.68 -5.88
CA LYS A 109 10.09 -29.11 -6.13
C LYS A 109 11.26 -29.87 -6.79
N ARG A 110 12.03 -29.23 -7.69
CA ARG A 110 13.22 -29.84 -8.33
C ARG A 110 14.45 -29.80 -7.41
N MET A 111 14.46 -28.92 -6.44
CA MET A 111 15.57 -28.70 -5.51
C MET A 111 15.30 -29.34 -4.14
N ALA A 112 14.27 -30.20 -4.01
CA ALA A 112 13.84 -30.72 -2.70
C ALA A 112 15.00 -31.36 -1.93
N LYS A 113 15.82 -32.18 -2.57
CA LYS A 113 16.98 -32.82 -1.92
C LYS A 113 18.04 -31.82 -1.43
N ASP A 114 18.31 -30.78 -2.24
CA ASP A 114 19.30 -29.77 -1.87
C ASP A 114 18.78 -28.91 -0.71
N ILE A 115 17.46 -28.65 -0.67
CA ILE A 115 16.77 -27.95 0.40
C ILE A 115 16.84 -28.78 1.69
N ASP A 116 16.47 -30.06 1.65
CA ASP A 116 16.53 -30.96 2.80
C ASP A 116 17.94 -31.09 3.37
N ASN A 117 18.95 -31.22 2.50
CA ASN A 117 20.33 -31.31 2.90
C ASN A 117 20.82 -29.99 3.52
N ALA A 118 20.49 -28.84 2.93
CA ALA A 118 20.85 -27.54 3.45
C ALA A 118 20.22 -27.29 4.83
N TYR A 119 18.94 -27.61 4.97
CA TYR A 119 18.23 -27.52 6.24
C TYR A 119 18.89 -28.44 7.30
N SER A 120 19.19 -29.67 6.93
CA SER A 120 19.82 -30.64 7.85
C SER A 120 21.23 -30.22 8.26
N GLU A 121 22.02 -29.59 7.35
CA GLU A 121 23.37 -29.08 7.66
C GLU A 121 23.30 -27.97 8.71
N VAL A 122 22.30 -27.09 8.62
CA VAL A 122 22.19 -25.90 9.48
C VAL A 122 21.54 -26.21 10.82
N THR A 123 20.41 -26.94 10.80
CA THR A 123 19.65 -27.23 12.03
C THR A 123 20.13 -28.49 12.77
N GLY A 124 20.99 -29.29 12.16
CA GLY A 124 21.41 -30.59 12.70
C GLY A 124 20.33 -31.68 12.65
N THR A 125 19.13 -31.37 12.15
CA THR A 125 17.99 -32.27 12.11
C THR A 125 17.84 -32.90 10.72
N LYS A 126 17.92 -34.21 10.63
CA LYS A 126 17.69 -34.91 9.36
C LYS A 126 16.22 -34.85 8.99
N VAL A 127 15.95 -34.32 7.80
CA VAL A 127 14.60 -34.20 7.26
C VAL A 127 14.52 -34.76 5.84
N SER A 128 13.32 -35.05 5.39
CA SER A 128 13.00 -35.34 4.01
C SER A 128 11.70 -34.61 3.66
N ASP A 129 11.66 -34.06 2.41
CA ASP A 129 10.50 -33.38 1.87
C ASP A 129 9.97 -32.26 2.77
N ILE A 130 10.89 -31.48 3.36
CA ILE A 130 10.56 -30.45 4.37
C ILE A 130 9.52 -29.46 3.84
N LEU A 131 9.67 -28.97 2.61
CA LEU A 131 8.71 -28.02 2.03
C LEU A 131 7.35 -28.63 1.72
N ASP A 132 7.26 -29.94 1.45
CA ASP A 132 5.96 -30.60 1.27
C ASP A 132 5.24 -30.71 2.63
N LYS A 133 5.96 -30.94 3.74
CA LYS A 133 5.38 -30.86 5.09
C LYS A 133 4.85 -29.47 5.40
N TYR A 134 5.64 -28.44 5.14
CA TYR A 134 5.17 -27.05 5.28
C TYR A 134 3.92 -26.75 4.44
N ARG A 135 3.84 -27.31 3.22
CA ARG A 135 2.66 -27.16 2.36
C ARG A 135 1.42 -27.85 2.94
N GLU A 136 1.57 -29.05 3.48
CA GLU A 136 0.48 -29.83 4.08
C GLU A 136 -0.04 -29.19 5.38
N ASP A 137 0.87 -28.62 6.18
CA ASP A 137 0.56 -28.00 7.47
C ASP A 137 0.12 -26.55 7.34
N TYR A 138 0.42 -25.88 6.24
CA TYR A 138 0.09 -24.48 6.04
C TYR A 138 -1.42 -24.24 6.13
N ARG A 139 -1.81 -23.31 6.99
CA ARG A 139 -3.17 -22.82 7.10
C ARG A 139 -3.16 -21.30 7.08
N LEU A 140 -4.07 -20.73 6.29
CA LEU A 140 -4.24 -19.29 6.23
C LEU A 140 -5.22 -18.85 7.31
N SER A 141 -4.77 -17.94 8.17
CA SER A 141 -5.58 -17.37 9.26
C SER A 141 -5.35 -15.87 9.33
N ILE A 142 -6.43 -15.10 9.49
CA ILE A 142 -6.35 -13.64 9.68
C ILE A 142 -5.68 -13.33 11.02
N GLU A 143 -5.91 -14.14 12.03
CA GLU A 143 -5.31 -13.95 13.36
C GLU A 143 -3.80 -14.19 13.32
N ASP A 144 -3.36 -15.29 12.68
CA ASP A 144 -1.94 -15.58 12.53
C ASP A 144 -1.21 -14.49 11.72
N PHE A 145 -1.87 -13.99 10.68
CA PHE A 145 -1.36 -12.84 9.92
C PHE A 145 -1.17 -11.61 10.81
N ALA A 146 -2.17 -11.27 11.61
CA ALA A 146 -2.09 -10.12 12.50
C ALA A 146 -1.02 -10.30 13.59
N ASP A 147 -0.83 -11.52 14.10
CA ASP A 147 0.25 -11.85 15.04
C ASP A 147 1.63 -11.73 14.37
N GLN A 148 1.79 -12.16 13.13
CA GLN A 148 3.03 -11.99 12.35
C GLN A 148 3.35 -10.51 12.11
N VAL A 149 2.36 -9.71 11.74
CA VAL A 149 2.51 -8.25 11.59
C VAL A 149 2.90 -7.61 12.91
N ASN A 150 2.27 -8.01 14.03
CA ASN A 150 2.63 -7.50 15.35
C ASN A 150 4.07 -7.87 15.73
N ALA A 151 4.47 -9.11 15.51
CA ALA A 151 5.85 -9.55 15.76
C ALA A 151 6.87 -8.74 14.95
N TYR A 152 6.56 -8.48 13.68
CA TYR A 152 7.39 -7.61 12.84
C TYR A 152 7.50 -6.19 13.40
N ILE A 153 6.39 -5.58 13.81
CA ILE A 153 6.38 -4.25 14.42
C ILE A 153 7.19 -4.24 15.72
N GLU A 154 7.08 -5.29 16.55
CA GLU A 154 7.81 -5.39 17.80
C GLU A 154 9.32 -5.61 17.63
N SER A 155 9.75 -6.16 16.50
CA SER A 155 11.17 -6.30 16.16
C SER A 155 11.85 -4.98 15.74
N LYS A 156 11.06 -3.93 15.49
CA LYS A 156 11.55 -2.61 15.08
C LYS A 156 11.71 -1.66 16.27
N GLU A 157 12.08 -0.43 15.97
CA GLU A 157 12.25 0.63 16.96
C GLU A 157 10.95 0.90 17.76
N PRO A 158 11.06 1.42 18.97
CA PRO A 158 9.88 1.81 19.76
C PRO A 158 8.96 2.75 18.99
N ASN A 159 7.66 2.51 19.08
CA ASN A 159 6.60 3.25 18.39
C ASN A 159 6.56 3.07 16.86
N PHE A 160 7.32 2.15 16.30
CA PHE A 160 7.27 1.83 14.87
C PHE A 160 5.84 1.50 14.42
N ARG A 161 5.49 1.91 13.21
CA ARG A 161 4.18 1.67 12.58
C ARG A 161 4.34 1.01 11.22
N LEU A 162 3.45 0.07 10.91
CA LEU A 162 3.32 -0.51 9.59
C LEU A 162 1.97 -0.13 8.98
N ASN A 163 1.98 0.49 7.81
CA ASN A 163 0.79 0.96 7.13
C ASN A 163 0.54 0.17 5.86
N PHE A 164 -0.69 -0.30 5.66
CA PHE A 164 -1.14 -0.93 4.42
C PHE A 164 -1.97 0.07 3.62
N PHE A 165 -1.52 0.42 2.42
CA PHE A 165 -2.25 1.23 1.46
C PHE A 165 -2.75 0.34 0.35
N VAL A 166 -4.06 0.15 0.30
CA VAL A 166 -4.72 -0.79 -0.59
C VAL A 166 -5.55 -0.03 -1.60
N ASP A 167 -5.13 -0.05 -2.85
CA ASP A 167 -5.78 0.68 -3.93
C ASP A 167 -6.83 -0.18 -4.65
N GLU A 168 -7.87 0.47 -5.17
CA GLU A 168 -8.95 -0.12 -5.96
C GLU A 168 -9.79 -1.19 -5.21
N VAL A 169 -9.90 -1.07 -3.90
CA VAL A 169 -10.62 -2.05 -3.06
C VAL A 169 -12.08 -2.16 -3.44
N GLY A 170 -12.76 -1.05 -3.78
CA GLY A 170 -14.17 -1.04 -4.14
C GLY A 170 -14.48 -1.94 -5.34
N GLN A 171 -13.67 -1.88 -6.38
CA GLN A 171 -13.83 -2.71 -7.59
C GLN A 171 -13.55 -4.20 -7.32
N TYR A 172 -12.53 -4.47 -6.49
CA TYR A 172 -12.17 -5.85 -6.16
C TYR A 172 -13.23 -6.55 -5.31
N ILE A 173 -13.77 -5.85 -4.33
CA ILE A 173 -14.82 -6.40 -3.46
C ILE A 173 -16.15 -6.48 -4.21
N ALA A 174 -16.52 -5.42 -4.97
CA ALA A 174 -17.79 -5.31 -5.67
C ALA A 174 -18.96 -5.88 -4.84
N ASP A 175 -19.73 -6.81 -5.41
CA ASP A 175 -20.90 -7.40 -4.75
C ASP A 175 -20.55 -8.60 -3.83
N ASN A 176 -19.27 -8.87 -3.58
CA ASN A 176 -18.86 -10.02 -2.79
C ASN A 176 -18.83 -9.71 -1.28
N VAL A 177 -19.93 -10.02 -0.59
CA VAL A 177 -20.09 -9.80 0.85
C VAL A 177 -19.02 -10.52 1.68
N LYS A 178 -18.48 -11.65 1.22
CA LYS A 178 -17.44 -12.39 1.95
C LYS A 178 -16.11 -11.65 1.92
N LEU A 179 -15.70 -11.14 0.76
CA LEU A 179 -14.48 -10.32 0.65
C LEU A 179 -14.59 -9.07 1.52
N MET A 180 -15.78 -8.50 1.57
CA MET A 180 -16.10 -7.36 2.40
C MET A 180 -15.94 -7.67 3.89
N THR A 181 -16.48 -8.79 4.35
CA THR A 181 -16.35 -9.26 5.74
C THR A 181 -14.88 -9.55 6.07
N ASN A 182 -14.13 -10.15 5.14
CA ASN A 182 -12.71 -10.42 5.33
C ASN A 182 -11.90 -9.13 5.50
N LEU A 183 -12.15 -8.10 4.70
CA LEU A 183 -11.50 -6.79 4.86
C LEU A 183 -11.75 -6.20 6.25
N GLN A 184 -13.01 -6.27 6.71
CA GLN A 184 -13.37 -5.82 8.05
C GLN A 184 -12.59 -6.59 9.12
N THR A 185 -12.56 -7.92 9.01
CA THR A 185 -11.88 -8.79 9.99
C THR A 185 -10.37 -8.53 9.98
N VAL A 186 -9.75 -8.35 8.82
CA VAL A 186 -8.32 -7.99 8.71
C VAL A 186 -8.05 -6.66 9.43
N ALA A 187 -8.85 -5.64 9.15
CA ALA A 187 -8.67 -4.32 9.77
C ALA A 187 -8.85 -4.37 11.30
N GLU A 188 -9.83 -5.12 11.79
CA GLU A 188 -10.07 -5.31 13.23
C GLU A 188 -8.96 -6.09 13.93
N SER A 189 -8.51 -7.19 13.32
CA SER A 189 -7.45 -8.02 13.89
C SER A 189 -6.13 -7.25 13.96
N LEU A 190 -5.77 -6.53 12.89
CA LEU A 190 -4.59 -5.66 12.90
C LEU A 190 -4.69 -4.55 13.95
N ALA A 191 -5.85 -3.86 14.04
CA ALA A 191 -6.04 -2.81 15.04
C ALA A 191 -5.89 -3.33 16.47
N THR A 192 -6.43 -4.52 16.75
CA THR A 192 -6.42 -5.14 18.07
C THR A 192 -5.04 -5.69 18.43
N LYS A 193 -4.49 -6.55 17.58
CA LYS A 193 -3.21 -7.24 17.82
C LYS A 193 -2.03 -6.27 17.83
N CYS A 194 -2.00 -5.34 16.87
CA CYS A 194 -0.91 -4.36 16.77
C CYS A 194 -1.12 -3.12 17.65
N LYS A 195 -2.18 -3.08 18.47
CA LYS A 195 -2.43 -2.00 19.45
C LYS A 195 -2.41 -0.60 18.81
N GLY A 196 -3.01 -0.46 17.61
CA GLY A 196 -3.07 0.78 16.85
C GLY A 196 -1.76 1.16 16.12
N ARG A 197 -0.75 0.28 16.08
CA ARG A 197 0.51 0.49 15.35
C ARG A 197 0.47 0.01 13.90
N SER A 198 -0.61 -0.63 13.47
CA SER A 198 -0.86 -0.97 12.07
C SER A 198 -2.11 -0.29 11.56
N TRP A 199 -2.03 0.31 10.39
CA TRP A 199 -3.12 1.06 9.77
C TRP A 199 -3.43 0.47 8.40
N VAL A 200 -4.72 0.42 8.07
CA VAL A 200 -5.20 0.02 6.75
C VAL A 200 -5.91 1.22 6.14
N VAL A 201 -5.37 1.73 5.04
CA VAL A 201 -5.92 2.82 4.24
C VAL A 201 -6.37 2.23 2.91
N VAL A 202 -7.64 2.41 2.57
CA VAL A 202 -8.22 1.87 1.33
C VAL A 202 -8.69 3.00 0.43
N THR A 203 -8.56 2.82 -0.88
CA THR A 203 -9.15 3.72 -1.87
C THR A 203 -10.24 3.01 -2.66
N ALA A 204 -11.23 3.78 -3.12
CA ALA A 204 -12.27 3.33 -4.02
C ALA A 204 -12.61 4.46 -4.99
N GLN A 205 -12.88 4.14 -6.26
CA GLN A 205 -13.20 5.13 -7.28
C GLN A 205 -14.62 5.69 -7.11
N GLU A 206 -15.54 4.88 -6.62
CA GLU A 206 -16.93 5.28 -6.35
C GLU A 206 -17.23 5.25 -4.85
N ASP A 207 -18.27 5.99 -4.47
CA ASP A 207 -18.80 5.87 -3.11
C ASP A 207 -19.24 4.42 -2.91
N MET A 208 -18.57 3.71 -2.01
CA MET A 208 -18.86 2.30 -1.74
C MET A 208 -20.35 2.05 -1.37
N SER A 209 -21.07 3.11 -0.99
CA SER A 209 -22.52 3.07 -0.81
C SER A 209 -23.32 3.01 -2.11
N ALA A 210 -22.77 3.49 -3.24
CA ALA A 210 -23.45 3.48 -4.53
C ALA A 210 -23.36 2.12 -5.24
N VAL A 211 -22.33 1.33 -4.92
CA VAL A 211 -22.10 0.01 -5.52
C VAL A 211 -23.15 -1.02 -5.04
N LEU A 212 -23.83 -0.76 -3.94
CA LEU A 212 -24.67 -1.75 -3.25
C LEU A 212 -26.18 -1.57 -3.42
N GLY A 213 -26.64 -0.68 -4.31
CA GLY A 213 -28.05 -0.50 -4.64
C GLY A 213 -28.97 -0.28 -3.43
N ASP A 214 -29.91 0.64 -3.55
CA ASP A 214 -30.92 0.91 -2.52
C ASP A 214 -31.79 -0.34 -2.27
N GLY A 215 -31.74 -0.88 -1.06
CA GLY A 215 -32.85 -1.71 -0.54
C GLY A 215 -32.60 -3.20 -0.29
N THR A 216 -31.39 -3.70 -0.27
CA THR A 216 -31.10 -5.11 0.05
C THR A 216 -30.48 -5.30 1.43
N GLN A 217 -30.53 -6.53 1.96
CA GLN A 217 -29.79 -6.96 3.17
C GLN A 217 -28.29 -6.59 3.14
N GLN A 218 -27.72 -6.45 1.94
CA GLN A 218 -26.36 -6.02 1.65
C GLN A 218 -26.05 -4.60 2.15
N SER A 219 -27.02 -3.67 2.12
CA SER A 219 -26.84 -2.31 2.64
C SER A 219 -26.57 -2.25 4.13
N ASN A 220 -27.14 -3.20 4.90
CA ASN A 220 -26.92 -3.32 6.35
C ASN A 220 -25.53 -3.88 6.68
N ASP A 221 -25.00 -4.79 5.87
CA ASP A 221 -23.67 -5.36 6.10
C ASP A 221 -22.57 -4.37 5.73
N PHE A 222 -22.81 -3.55 4.70
CA PHE A 222 -21.91 -2.48 4.32
C PHE A 222 -21.81 -1.36 5.37
N SER A 223 -22.91 -1.02 6.04
CA SER A 223 -22.88 -0.04 7.14
C SER A 223 -21.96 -0.47 8.28
N LYS A 224 -21.82 -1.78 8.52
CA LYS A 224 -20.88 -2.33 9.51
C LYS A 224 -19.43 -2.11 9.13
N ILE A 225 -19.08 -2.24 7.84
CA ILE A 225 -17.72 -1.97 7.35
C ILE A 225 -17.42 -0.49 7.40
N GLN A 226 -18.37 0.34 6.97
CA GLN A 226 -18.24 1.78 7.09
C GLN A 226 -18.00 2.22 8.53
N ALA A 227 -18.58 1.50 9.51
CA ALA A 227 -18.34 1.78 10.92
C ALA A 227 -16.87 1.54 11.35
N ARG A 228 -16.12 0.69 10.64
CA ARG A 228 -14.70 0.42 10.93
C ARG A 228 -13.75 1.45 10.28
N PHE A 229 -14.14 1.95 9.10
CA PHE A 229 -13.41 3.04 8.42
C PHE A 229 -14.02 4.39 8.82
N LYS A 230 -13.72 4.86 10.03
CA LYS A 230 -14.28 6.10 10.59
C LYS A 230 -13.78 7.35 9.86
N ASN A 231 -12.54 7.33 9.41
CA ASN A 231 -11.93 8.44 8.70
C ASN A 231 -12.15 8.25 7.20
N ARG A 232 -12.96 9.13 6.61
CA ARG A 232 -13.27 9.11 5.18
C ARG A 232 -12.98 10.46 4.58
N MET A 233 -12.31 10.45 3.43
CA MET A 233 -12.02 11.66 2.67
C MET A 233 -12.53 11.45 1.24
N LYS A 234 -13.25 12.45 0.73
CA LYS A 234 -13.61 12.51 -0.70
C LYS A 234 -12.65 13.46 -1.39
N LEU A 235 -12.00 13.00 -2.44
CA LEU A 235 -11.24 13.88 -3.32
C LEU A 235 -12.23 14.61 -4.24
N ASN A 236 -12.16 15.94 -4.25
CA ASN A 236 -13.00 16.78 -5.08
C ASN A 236 -12.29 17.11 -6.39
N SER A 237 -13.05 17.57 -7.40
CA SER A 237 -12.48 18.03 -8.68
C SER A 237 -11.50 19.21 -8.54
N GLN A 238 -11.62 20.00 -7.48
CA GLN A 238 -10.66 21.06 -7.15
C GLN A 238 -9.27 20.49 -6.81
N ASP A 239 -9.24 19.37 -6.12
CA ASP A 239 -7.98 18.69 -5.76
C ASP A 239 -7.29 18.11 -7.02
N VAL A 240 -8.06 17.69 -8.02
CA VAL A 240 -7.52 17.19 -9.28
C VAL A 240 -6.73 18.26 -10.02
N ALA A 241 -7.23 19.50 -10.08
CA ALA A 241 -6.51 20.60 -10.71
C ALA A 241 -5.15 20.86 -10.04
N GLU A 242 -5.11 20.85 -8.71
CA GLU A 242 -3.88 21.01 -7.95
C GLU A 242 -2.90 19.85 -8.19
N VAL A 243 -3.39 18.61 -8.22
CA VAL A 243 -2.56 17.43 -8.52
C VAL A 243 -1.97 17.53 -9.93
N ILE A 244 -2.75 17.94 -10.92
CA ILE A 244 -2.26 18.16 -12.30
C ILE A 244 -1.17 19.23 -12.31
N GLN A 245 -1.39 20.37 -11.67
CA GLN A 245 -0.40 21.44 -11.57
C GLN A 245 0.90 20.96 -10.96
N MET A 246 0.85 20.22 -9.85
CA MET A 246 2.04 19.76 -9.15
C MET A 246 2.76 18.59 -9.82
N ARG A 247 2.02 17.70 -10.50
CA ARG A 247 2.60 16.47 -11.04
C ARG A 247 2.93 16.53 -12.51
N LEU A 248 2.11 17.21 -13.30
CA LEU A 248 2.25 17.28 -14.75
C LEU A 248 2.79 18.64 -15.22
N LEU A 249 2.40 19.72 -14.53
CA LEU A 249 2.74 21.08 -14.92
C LEU A 249 3.82 21.70 -14.04
N ALA A 250 4.50 20.92 -13.21
CA ALA A 250 5.63 21.40 -12.43
C ALA A 250 6.75 21.90 -13.36
N LYS A 251 7.14 23.18 -13.22
CA LYS A 251 8.15 23.82 -14.06
C LYS A 251 9.53 23.58 -13.49
N ARG A 252 10.51 23.46 -14.39
CA ARG A 252 11.91 23.49 -13.99
C ARG A 252 12.27 24.93 -13.60
N GLN A 253 12.97 25.06 -12.50
CA GLN A 253 13.32 26.37 -11.92
C GLN A 253 14.04 27.29 -12.93
N GLU A 254 14.86 26.72 -13.80
CA GLU A 254 15.63 27.41 -14.83
C GLU A 254 14.76 28.13 -15.87
N TYR A 255 13.52 27.67 -16.12
CA TYR A 255 12.59 28.25 -17.12
C TYR A 255 11.50 29.14 -16.54
N ILE A 256 11.45 29.33 -15.22
CA ILE A 256 10.40 30.17 -14.59
C ILE A 256 10.52 31.62 -15.04
N ASN A 257 11.75 32.15 -15.14
CA ASN A 257 11.96 33.51 -15.59
C ASN A 257 11.56 33.71 -17.07
N ASP A 258 11.89 32.74 -17.93
CA ASP A 258 11.51 32.77 -19.35
C ASP A 258 10.01 32.75 -19.53
N LEU A 259 9.28 31.96 -18.70
CA LEU A 259 7.81 31.93 -18.68
C LEU A 259 7.20 33.24 -18.18
N SER A 260 7.81 33.86 -17.17
CA SER A 260 7.40 35.17 -16.67
C SER A 260 7.57 36.26 -17.75
N ASP A 261 8.70 36.27 -18.43
CA ASP A 261 8.97 37.21 -19.52
C ASP A 261 8.01 37.01 -20.70
N LEU A 262 7.71 35.76 -21.06
CA LEU A 262 6.72 35.43 -22.06
C LEU A 262 5.31 35.93 -21.66
N TYR A 263 4.91 35.73 -20.40
CA TYR A 263 3.64 36.26 -19.90
C TYR A 263 3.56 37.77 -20.05
N HIS A 264 4.58 38.51 -19.61
CA HIS A 264 4.62 39.97 -19.70
C HIS A 264 4.56 40.47 -21.14
N GLN A 265 5.20 39.77 -22.08
CA GLN A 265 5.14 40.11 -23.51
C GLN A 265 3.76 39.91 -24.11
N GLN A 266 2.98 38.94 -23.60
CA GLN A 266 1.68 38.54 -24.13
C GLN A 266 0.50 38.88 -23.19
N GLU A 267 0.74 39.66 -22.12
CA GLU A 267 -0.24 39.91 -21.06
C GLU A 267 -1.58 40.42 -21.58
N ASN A 268 -1.56 41.36 -22.52
CA ASN A 268 -2.79 41.89 -23.11
C ASN A 268 -3.55 40.83 -23.93
N ASN A 269 -2.83 39.95 -24.63
CA ASN A 269 -3.43 38.88 -25.40
C ASN A 269 -4.05 37.85 -24.49
N PHE A 270 -3.39 37.47 -23.38
CA PHE A 270 -3.96 36.55 -22.40
C PHE A 270 -5.17 37.10 -21.68
N LYS A 271 -5.19 38.39 -21.36
CA LYS A 271 -6.32 39.06 -20.70
C LYS A 271 -7.55 39.13 -21.60
N THR A 272 -7.37 39.21 -22.92
CA THR A 272 -8.47 39.30 -23.88
C THR A 272 -8.89 37.95 -24.47
N LEU A 273 -8.09 36.88 -24.24
CA LEU A 273 -8.34 35.56 -24.86
C LEU A 273 -9.71 34.97 -24.50
N PHE A 274 -10.22 35.24 -23.31
CA PHE A 274 -11.50 34.74 -22.81
C PHE A 274 -12.52 35.87 -22.56
N ASP A 275 -12.29 37.06 -23.15
CA ASP A 275 -13.16 38.22 -22.99
C ASP A 275 -14.35 38.15 -24.01
N PHE A 276 -15.16 37.11 -23.88
CA PHE A 276 -16.38 36.94 -24.61
C PHE A 276 -17.55 36.65 -23.65
N ALA A 277 -18.79 36.89 -24.06
CA ALA A 277 -19.98 36.99 -23.21
C ALA A 277 -20.14 35.87 -22.16
N ASP A 278 -19.75 34.63 -22.49
CA ASP A 278 -19.81 33.49 -21.56
C ASP A 278 -18.44 33.01 -21.08
N GLY A 279 -17.34 33.52 -21.63
CA GLY A 279 -15.98 33.06 -21.38
C GLY A 279 -15.47 33.48 -20.01
N SER A 280 -15.74 34.70 -19.57
CA SER A 280 -15.30 35.22 -18.28
C SER A 280 -15.93 34.52 -17.07
N ALA A 281 -17.10 33.91 -17.23
CA ALA A 281 -17.76 33.10 -16.19
C ALA A 281 -17.24 31.65 -16.16
N SER A 282 -16.88 31.09 -17.34
CA SER A 282 -16.45 29.71 -17.48
C SER A 282 -14.94 29.53 -17.36
N TYR A 283 -14.18 30.53 -17.79
CA TYR A 283 -12.71 30.52 -17.79
C TYR A 283 -12.17 31.76 -17.08
N PRO A 284 -11.88 31.69 -15.77
CA PRO A 284 -11.28 32.81 -15.07
C PRO A 284 -9.97 33.20 -15.74
N ASN A 285 -9.85 34.47 -16.13
CA ASN A 285 -8.65 35.02 -16.73
C ASN A 285 -7.44 34.78 -15.81
N PHE A 286 -6.27 34.62 -16.41
CA PHE A 286 -5.03 34.61 -15.65
C PHE A 286 -4.89 35.97 -14.93
N LYS A 287 -4.95 35.94 -13.59
CA LYS A 287 -4.96 37.16 -12.76
C LYS A 287 -3.64 37.89 -12.85
N ASP A 288 -2.56 37.13 -12.85
CA ASP A 288 -1.19 37.63 -12.87
C ASP A 288 -0.23 36.54 -13.40
N HIS A 289 1.05 36.88 -13.47
CA HIS A 289 2.08 35.96 -13.95
C HIS A 289 2.27 34.73 -13.05
N GLU A 290 2.08 34.85 -11.73
CA GLU A 290 2.18 33.72 -10.80
C GLU A 290 1.07 32.71 -11.06
N HIS A 291 -0.16 33.18 -11.24
CA HIS A 291 -1.27 32.32 -11.59
C HIS A 291 -1.07 31.64 -12.97
N PHE A 292 -0.52 32.36 -13.95
CA PHE A 292 -0.15 31.79 -15.23
C PHE A 292 0.88 30.67 -15.09
N ILE A 293 1.98 30.91 -14.36
CA ILE A 293 3.03 29.92 -14.16
C ILE A 293 2.51 28.69 -13.41
N GLN A 294 1.60 28.86 -12.45
CA GLN A 294 1.04 27.74 -11.71
C GLN A 294 0.05 26.90 -12.54
N SER A 295 -0.72 27.55 -13.43
CA SER A 295 -1.85 26.92 -14.13
C SER A 295 -1.48 26.39 -15.52
N TYR A 296 -0.39 26.82 -16.11
CA TYR A 296 0.07 26.47 -17.44
C TYR A 296 1.27 25.52 -17.34
#